data_678cd1cd2ebe78f4b4e8318a30a4dd9e
#
_entry.id   678cd1cd2ebe78f4b4e8318a30a4dd9e
#
_cell.length_a   1.000
_cell.length_b   1.000
_cell.length_c   1.000
_cell.angle_alpha   90.00
_cell.angle_beta   90.00
_cell.angle_gamma   90.00
#
_symmetry.space_group_name_H-M   'P 1'
#
loop_
_entity.id
_entity.type
_entity.pdbx_description
1 polymer ?
#
loop_
_entity_poly.entity_id
_entity_poly.type
_entity_poly.pdbx_seq_one_letter_code
_entity_poly.pdbx_strand_id
1 'polypeptide(L)'
;MNIEMFYYDEYEKMYNEMKMEMEERDKALSSEEREWERQKSSQEARAIMERAERKQKEEYQIVNPLKYQRFVYLSEQAIQFSKISGCNIKVQTFPNMSGLIKMQTACIWLLNDGESALEDKETMQSLLREADWVYMGNSERDGKKMLELEFRFELAEKLKKTND
;
A
#
# COMPACT_ATOMS: atom_id res chain seq x y z
N MET A 1 17.53 -8.36 -34.96
CA MET A 1 16.27 -8.56 -34.21
C MET A 1 16.60 -8.52 -32.71
N ASN A 2 16.06 -7.57 -32.00
CA ASN A 2 16.37 -7.43 -30.58
C ASN A 2 15.46 -8.40 -29.80
N ILE A 3 16.03 -9.34 -29.07
CA ILE A 3 15.31 -10.38 -28.33
C ILE A 3 14.36 -9.75 -27.29
N GLU A 4 14.76 -8.63 -26.68
CA GLU A 4 13.92 -7.88 -25.73
C GLU A 4 12.65 -7.33 -26.37
N MET A 5 12.70 -6.88 -27.62
CA MET A 5 11.55 -6.38 -28.36
C MET A 5 10.53 -7.49 -28.68
N PHE A 6 11.03 -8.68 -29.00
CA PHE A 6 10.17 -9.84 -29.29
C PHE A 6 9.35 -10.29 -28.08
N TYR A 7 9.97 -10.35 -26.89
CA TYR A 7 9.28 -10.70 -25.65
C TYR A 7 8.25 -9.63 -25.24
N TYR A 8 8.54 -8.37 -25.49
CA TYR A 8 7.61 -7.27 -25.18
C TYR A 8 6.36 -7.35 -26.04
N ASP A 9 6.49 -7.58 -27.34
CA ASP A 9 5.38 -7.69 -28.27
C ASP A 9 4.47 -8.89 -27.95
N GLU A 10 5.04 -10.05 -27.60
CA GLU A 10 4.27 -11.21 -27.15
C GLU A 10 3.53 -10.96 -25.83
N TYR A 11 4.18 -10.30 -24.89
CA TYR A 11 3.56 -9.95 -23.61
C TYR A 11 2.40 -8.98 -23.79
N GLU A 12 2.57 -7.96 -24.62
CA GLU A 12 1.53 -7.00 -24.94
C GLU A 12 0.34 -7.66 -25.62
N LYS A 13 0.59 -8.57 -26.54
CA LYS A 13 -0.46 -9.36 -27.20
C LYS A 13 -1.25 -10.21 -26.21
N MET A 14 -0.57 -10.94 -25.33
CA MET A 14 -1.20 -11.74 -24.29
C MET A 14 -2.04 -10.88 -23.33
N TYR A 15 -1.52 -9.73 -22.93
CA TYR A 15 -2.22 -8.79 -22.08
C TYR A 15 -3.49 -8.26 -22.71
N ASN A 16 -3.44 -7.88 -23.98
CA ASN A 16 -4.59 -7.40 -24.75
C ASN A 16 -5.64 -8.48 -24.95
N GLU A 17 -5.24 -9.72 -25.24
CA GLU A 17 -6.14 -10.87 -25.34
C GLU A 17 -6.85 -11.14 -24.01
N MET A 18 -6.14 -11.16 -22.90
CA MET A 18 -6.72 -11.32 -21.56
C MET A 18 -7.70 -10.19 -21.22
N LYS A 19 -7.35 -8.96 -21.55
CA LYS A 19 -8.19 -7.80 -21.32
C LYS A 19 -9.49 -7.87 -22.13
N MET A 20 -9.42 -8.27 -23.39
CA MET A 20 -10.60 -8.47 -24.25
C MET A 20 -11.51 -9.59 -23.74
N GLU A 21 -10.94 -10.71 -23.31
CA GLU A 21 -11.71 -11.82 -22.70
C GLU A 21 -12.43 -11.38 -21.44
N MET A 22 -11.77 -10.60 -20.58
CA MET A 22 -12.39 -10.06 -19.37
C MET A 22 -13.51 -9.06 -19.69
N GLU A 23 -13.33 -8.21 -20.69
CA GLU A 23 -14.37 -7.26 -21.13
C GLU A 23 -15.58 -7.97 -21.74
N GLU A 24 -15.37 -9.00 -22.55
CA GLU A 24 -16.47 -9.82 -23.12
C GLU A 24 -17.22 -10.58 -22.03
N ARG A 25 -16.52 -11.13 -21.06
CA ARG A 25 -17.10 -11.79 -19.89
C ARG A 25 -17.95 -10.83 -19.07
N ASP A 26 -17.44 -9.62 -18.79
CA ASP A 26 -18.16 -8.59 -18.07
C ASP A 26 -19.43 -8.12 -18.80
N LYS A 27 -19.40 -8.05 -20.12
CA LYS A 27 -20.58 -7.70 -20.94
C LYS A 27 -21.65 -8.79 -20.92
N ALA A 28 -21.27 -10.05 -20.76
CA ALA A 28 -22.20 -11.18 -20.75
C ALA A 28 -22.94 -11.36 -19.41
N LEU A 29 -22.46 -10.70 -18.34
CA LEU A 29 -23.04 -10.78 -17.01
C LEU A 29 -24.11 -9.70 -16.78
N SER A 30 -25.16 -10.05 -16.03
CA SER A 30 -26.11 -9.05 -15.52
C SER A 30 -25.44 -8.12 -14.50
N SER A 31 -26.05 -6.97 -14.20
CA SER A 31 -25.51 -6.02 -13.21
C SER A 31 -25.37 -6.65 -11.83
N GLU A 32 -26.32 -7.51 -11.43
CA GLU A 32 -26.30 -8.23 -10.15
C GLU A 32 -25.18 -9.26 -10.09
N GLU A 33 -24.98 -10.02 -11.18
CA GLU A 33 -23.90 -10.99 -11.31
C GLU A 33 -22.53 -10.33 -11.27
N ARG A 34 -22.36 -9.18 -11.96
CA ARG A 34 -21.12 -8.39 -11.91
C ARG A 34 -20.80 -7.90 -10.50
N GLU A 35 -21.80 -7.42 -9.80
CA GLU A 35 -21.63 -6.95 -8.43
C GLU A 35 -21.27 -8.08 -7.49
N TRP A 36 -21.94 -9.22 -7.62
CA TRP A 36 -21.63 -10.41 -6.86
C TRP A 36 -20.22 -10.93 -7.11
N GLU A 37 -19.75 -10.98 -8.37
CA GLU A 37 -18.37 -11.36 -8.70
C GLU A 37 -17.34 -10.39 -8.14
N ARG A 38 -17.61 -9.07 -8.20
CA ARG A 38 -16.72 -8.08 -7.60
C ARG A 38 -16.61 -8.23 -6.08
N GLN A 39 -17.72 -8.46 -5.41
CA GLN A 39 -17.75 -8.69 -3.97
C GLN A 39 -16.99 -9.96 -3.60
N LYS A 40 -17.19 -11.03 -4.36
CA LYS A 40 -16.48 -12.30 -4.16
C LYS A 40 -14.97 -12.14 -4.36
N SER A 41 -14.53 -11.49 -5.45
CA SER A 41 -13.13 -11.21 -5.73
C SER A 41 -12.51 -10.35 -4.64
N SER A 42 -13.22 -9.32 -4.16
CA SER A 42 -12.76 -8.44 -3.09
C SER A 42 -12.60 -9.19 -1.77
N GLN A 43 -13.54 -10.09 -1.45
CA GLN A 43 -13.47 -10.92 -0.24
C GLN A 43 -12.31 -11.92 -0.31
N GLU A 44 -12.10 -12.56 -1.46
CA GLU A 44 -10.96 -13.47 -1.69
C GLU A 44 -9.62 -12.75 -1.58
N ALA A 45 -9.49 -11.57 -2.19
CA ALA A 45 -8.30 -10.74 -2.09
C ALA A 45 -8.01 -10.34 -0.64
N ARG A 46 -9.05 -9.93 0.11
CA ARG A 46 -8.93 -9.58 1.53
C ARG A 46 -8.49 -10.79 2.37
N ALA A 47 -9.07 -11.97 2.11
CA ALA A 47 -8.69 -13.19 2.82
C ALA A 47 -7.23 -13.58 2.57
N ILE A 48 -6.74 -13.42 1.33
CA ILE A 48 -5.33 -13.66 0.98
C ILE A 48 -4.42 -12.68 1.71
N MET A 49 -4.77 -11.40 1.73
CA MET A 49 -4.00 -10.36 2.42
C MET A 49 -3.96 -10.62 3.94
N GLU A 50 -5.07 -10.95 4.55
CA GLU A 50 -5.15 -11.28 5.99
C GLU A 50 -4.30 -12.49 6.35
N ARG A 51 -4.29 -13.53 5.50
CA ARG A 51 -3.42 -14.70 5.69
C ARG A 51 -1.94 -14.32 5.58
N ALA A 52 -1.59 -13.51 4.60
CA ALA A 52 -0.22 -13.05 4.42
C ALA A 52 0.26 -12.19 5.61
N GLU A 53 -0.56 -11.27 6.08
CA GLU A 53 -0.27 -10.45 7.26
C GLU A 53 -0.11 -11.31 8.52
N ARG A 54 -0.99 -12.29 8.71
CA ARG A 54 -0.93 -13.21 9.84
C ARG A 54 0.35 -14.03 9.81
N LYS A 55 0.68 -14.62 8.67
CA LYS A 55 1.91 -15.38 8.46
C LYS A 55 3.14 -14.52 8.71
N GLN A 56 3.14 -13.28 8.21
CA GLN A 56 4.23 -12.34 8.45
C GLN A 56 4.41 -12.03 9.93
N LYS A 57 3.34 -11.79 10.66
CA LYS A 57 3.39 -11.55 12.12
C LYS A 57 3.85 -12.76 12.92
N GLU A 58 3.51 -13.97 12.48
CA GLU A 58 3.91 -15.21 13.13
C GLU A 58 5.39 -15.54 12.90
N GLU A 59 5.88 -15.30 11.69
CA GLU A 59 7.25 -15.71 11.28
C GLU A 59 8.29 -14.61 11.44
N TYR A 60 7.89 -13.34 11.41
CA TYR A 60 8.78 -12.19 11.42
C TYR A 60 8.47 -11.21 12.53
N GLN A 61 9.50 -10.48 12.94
CA GLN A 61 9.41 -9.40 13.90
C GLN A 61 10.12 -8.16 13.35
N ILE A 62 9.64 -6.98 13.75
CA ILE A 62 10.27 -5.72 13.39
C ILE A 62 11.59 -5.58 14.15
N VAL A 63 12.68 -5.34 13.41
CA VAL A 63 14.04 -5.20 13.96
C VAL A 63 14.15 -3.97 14.85
N ASN A 64 13.54 -2.86 14.44
CA ASN A 64 13.54 -1.63 15.22
C ASN A 64 12.12 -1.27 15.68
N PRO A 65 11.66 -1.81 16.83
CA PRO A 65 10.33 -1.53 17.34
C PRO A 65 10.11 -0.08 17.75
N LEU A 66 11.16 0.65 18.14
CA LEU A 66 11.05 2.07 18.47
C LEU A 66 10.71 2.92 17.24
N LYS A 67 11.29 2.61 16.09
CA LYS A 67 10.94 3.26 14.82
C LYS A 67 9.46 3.04 14.48
N TYR A 68 8.97 1.82 14.66
CA TYR A 68 7.58 1.48 14.41
C TYR A 68 6.61 2.20 15.38
N GLN A 69 6.93 2.24 16.67
CA GLN A 69 6.15 2.97 17.67
C GLN A 69 6.12 4.47 17.36
N ARG A 70 7.24 5.02 16.91
CA ARG A 70 7.32 6.43 16.50
C ARG A 70 6.44 6.70 15.28
N PHE A 71 6.44 5.81 14.29
CA PHE A 71 5.55 5.88 13.15
C PHE A 71 4.07 5.86 13.56
N VAL A 72 3.68 4.93 14.43
CA VAL A 72 2.30 4.84 14.94
C VAL A 72 1.89 6.14 15.64
N TYR A 73 2.73 6.67 16.50
CA TYR A 73 2.49 7.95 17.16
C TYR A 73 2.30 9.09 16.16
N LEU A 74 3.21 9.24 15.20
CA LEU A 74 3.13 10.30 14.19
C LEU A 74 1.90 10.15 13.30
N SER A 75 1.52 8.93 12.93
CA SER A 75 0.33 8.67 12.12
C SER A 75 -0.96 9.01 12.89
N GLU A 76 -1.03 8.71 14.16
CA GLU A 76 -2.15 9.10 15.02
C GLU A 76 -2.27 10.62 15.16
N GLN A 77 -1.15 11.31 15.36
CA GLN A 77 -1.10 12.78 15.40
C GLN A 77 -1.56 13.37 14.07
N ALA A 78 -1.08 12.83 12.95
CA ALA A 78 -1.48 13.26 11.62
C ALA A 78 -2.98 13.09 11.39
N ILE A 79 -3.56 11.98 11.77
CA ILE A 79 -5.01 11.73 11.69
C ILE A 79 -5.79 12.73 12.57
N GLN A 80 -5.31 12.99 13.75
CA GLN A 80 -5.94 13.94 14.67
C GLN A 80 -5.96 15.37 14.08
N PHE A 81 -4.83 15.84 13.58
CA PHE A 81 -4.73 17.18 12.98
C PHE A 81 -5.45 17.29 11.64
N SER A 82 -5.55 16.20 10.88
CA SER A 82 -6.32 16.20 9.63
C SER A 82 -7.81 16.37 9.84
N LYS A 83 -8.35 15.82 10.91
CA LYS A 83 -9.77 16.00 11.27
C LYS A 83 -10.10 17.46 11.63
N ILE A 84 -9.15 18.17 12.23
CA ILE A 84 -9.27 19.59 12.57
C ILE A 84 -9.14 20.45 11.31
N SER A 85 -8.19 20.15 10.46
CA SER A 85 -7.94 20.88 9.21
C SER A 85 -8.88 20.52 8.06
N GLY A 86 -9.65 19.45 8.18
CA GLY A 86 -10.49 18.93 7.11
C GLY A 86 -9.73 18.22 5.98
N CYS A 87 -8.46 17.91 6.19
CA CYS A 87 -7.64 17.17 5.23
C CYS A 87 -7.91 15.67 5.29
N ASN A 88 -7.80 15.01 4.15
CA ASN A 88 -7.90 13.56 4.05
C ASN A 88 -6.52 12.94 4.23
N ILE A 89 -6.36 12.17 5.31
CA ILE A 89 -5.18 11.36 5.55
C ILE A 89 -5.55 9.89 5.42
N LYS A 90 -4.76 9.17 4.68
CA LYS A 90 -4.89 7.74 4.50
C LYS A 90 -3.62 7.06 4.96
N VAL A 91 -3.74 6.11 5.87
CA VAL A 91 -2.63 5.29 6.33
C VAL A 91 -2.89 3.86 5.90
N GLN A 92 -1.91 3.25 5.25
CA GLN A 92 -2.00 1.88 4.80
C GLN A 92 -0.67 1.17 5.00
N THR A 93 -0.72 -0.06 5.48
CA THR A 93 0.43 -0.93 5.61
C THR A 93 0.41 -2.00 4.54
N PHE A 94 1.55 -2.25 3.93
CA PHE A 94 1.71 -3.27 2.90
C PHE A 94 2.66 -4.35 3.40
N PRO A 95 2.19 -5.59 3.57
CA PRO A 95 3.10 -6.69 3.84
C PRO A 95 3.95 -6.96 2.59
N ASN A 96 5.23 -7.25 2.79
CA ASN A 96 6.09 -7.66 1.69
C ASN A 96 5.83 -9.12 1.32
N MET A 97 5.19 -9.34 0.19
CA MET A 97 4.83 -10.65 -0.33
C MET A 97 5.94 -11.33 -1.13
N SER A 98 6.99 -10.59 -1.52
CA SER A 98 8.00 -11.12 -2.43
C SER A 98 8.96 -12.13 -1.80
N GLY A 99 9.08 -12.14 -0.49
CA GLY A 99 10.01 -13.01 0.24
C GLY A 99 11.50 -12.71 0.04
N LEU A 100 11.85 -11.85 -0.91
CA LEU A 100 13.22 -11.46 -1.22
C LEU A 100 13.72 -10.33 -0.34
N ILE A 101 12.83 -9.40 0.00
CA ILE A 101 13.14 -8.28 0.89
C ILE A 101 12.30 -8.43 2.15
N LYS A 102 12.95 -8.67 3.26
CA LYS A 102 12.30 -8.82 4.58
C LYS A 102 11.99 -7.43 5.16
N MET A 103 10.97 -6.79 4.63
CA MET A 103 10.63 -5.42 4.97
C MET A 103 9.12 -5.22 4.97
N GLN A 104 8.62 -4.50 5.97
CA GLN A 104 7.26 -4.00 6.00
C GLN A 104 7.26 -2.53 5.62
N THR A 105 6.40 -2.14 4.71
CA THR A 105 6.24 -0.76 4.26
C THR A 105 4.91 -0.21 4.73
N ALA A 106 4.93 1.01 5.26
CA ALA A 106 3.73 1.76 5.60
C ALA A 106 3.74 3.11 4.88
N CYS A 107 2.59 3.52 4.36
CA CYS A 107 2.44 4.78 3.64
C CYS A 107 1.43 5.69 4.34
N ILE A 108 1.75 6.97 4.37
CA ILE A 108 0.83 8.04 4.75
C ILE A 108 0.62 8.90 3.51
N TRP A 109 -0.65 9.06 3.10
CA TRP A 109 -1.03 9.95 2.02
C TRP A 109 -1.73 11.17 2.57
N LEU A 110 -1.14 12.33 2.34
CA LEU A 110 -1.74 13.63 2.65
C LEU A 110 -2.34 14.18 1.35
N LEU A 111 -3.66 14.18 1.30
CA LEU A 111 -4.42 14.62 0.13
C LEU A 111 -4.79 16.10 0.28
N ASN A 112 -4.96 16.77 -0.84
CA ASN A 112 -5.40 18.14 -1.07
C ASN A 112 -4.30 19.19 -1.10
N ASP A 113 -3.55 19.53 -0.10
CA ASP A 113 -2.62 20.65 -0.17
C ASP A 113 -1.18 20.34 0.26
N GLY A 114 -0.77 19.06 0.19
CA GLY A 114 0.62 18.69 0.45
C GLY A 114 1.13 19.22 1.79
N GLU A 115 2.00 20.19 1.76
CA GLU A 115 2.63 20.75 2.97
C GLU A 115 1.67 21.46 3.94
N SER A 116 0.52 21.95 3.45
CA SER A 116 -0.50 22.60 4.28
C SER A 116 -1.59 21.64 4.77
N ALA A 117 -1.47 20.34 4.49
CA ALA A 117 -2.43 19.32 4.88
C ALA A 117 -2.57 19.15 6.40
N LEU A 118 -1.56 19.53 7.16
CA LEU A 118 -1.55 19.50 8.63
C LEU A 118 -1.38 20.90 9.19
N GLU A 119 -2.20 21.25 10.16
CA GLU A 119 -2.06 22.52 10.91
C GLU A 119 -0.82 22.52 11.79
N ASP A 120 -0.47 21.37 12.34
CA ASP A 120 0.71 21.24 13.20
C ASP A 120 1.97 21.08 12.34
N LYS A 121 2.73 22.18 12.23
CA LYS A 121 4.00 22.21 11.52
C LYS A 121 5.05 21.27 12.13
N GLU A 122 5.02 21.07 13.44
CA GLU A 122 5.97 20.20 14.13
C GLU A 122 5.74 18.73 13.74
N THR A 123 4.50 18.28 13.70
CA THR A 123 4.14 16.93 13.24
C THR A 123 4.54 16.74 11.77
N MET A 124 4.28 17.73 10.91
CA MET A 124 4.66 17.68 9.49
C MET A 124 6.17 17.56 9.32
N GLN A 125 6.95 18.37 10.04
CA GLN A 125 8.40 18.33 9.98
C GLN A 125 8.96 17.00 10.48
N SER A 126 8.39 16.44 11.53
CA SER A 126 8.77 15.12 12.04
C SER A 126 8.48 14.00 11.04
N LEU A 127 7.32 14.03 10.41
CA LEU A 127 6.96 13.08 9.36
C LEU A 127 7.93 13.16 8.16
N LEU A 128 8.22 14.34 7.68
CA LEU A 128 9.15 14.55 6.56
C LEU A 128 10.57 14.09 6.89
N ARG A 129 11.02 14.35 8.10
CA ARG A 129 12.38 13.97 8.56
C ARG A 129 12.54 12.48 8.76
N GLU A 130 11.50 11.80 9.29
CA GLU A 130 11.56 10.39 9.67
C GLU A 130 11.10 9.45 8.54
N ALA A 131 10.46 9.95 7.50
CA ALA A 131 10.09 9.16 6.34
C ALA A 131 11.32 8.66 5.57
N ASP A 132 11.28 7.40 5.16
CA ASP A 132 12.34 6.81 4.32
C ASP A 132 12.24 7.25 2.87
N TRP A 133 11.03 7.59 2.42
CA TRP A 133 10.75 8.09 1.09
C TRP A 133 9.65 9.15 1.12
N VAL A 134 9.85 10.21 0.35
CA VAL A 134 8.88 11.31 0.20
C VAL A 134 8.62 11.53 -1.28
N TYR A 135 7.36 11.47 -1.67
CA TYR A 135 6.92 11.76 -3.03
C TYR A 135 5.87 12.87 -3.02
N MET A 136 6.09 13.87 -3.88
CA MET A 136 5.12 14.94 -4.12
C MET A 136 4.63 14.85 -5.55
N GLY A 137 3.31 14.81 -5.73
CA GLY A 137 2.70 14.70 -7.04
C GLY A 137 1.23 15.07 -7.02
N ASN A 138 0.56 14.75 -8.11
CA ASN A 138 -0.89 14.93 -8.22
C ASN A 138 -1.57 13.56 -8.13
N SER A 139 -2.69 13.50 -7.41
CA SER A 139 -3.55 12.32 -7.41
C SER A 139 -4.11 12.07 -8.81
N GLU A 140 -4.02 10.84 -9.30
CA GLU A 140 -4.56 10.44 -10.60
C GLU A 140 -6.08 10.55 -10.68
N ARG A 141 -6.77 10.47 -9.52
CA ARG A 141 -8.23 10.48 -9.46
C ARG A 141 -8.85 11.87 -9.62
N ASP A 142 -8.28 12.87 -8.99
CA ASP A 142 -8.88 14.22 -8.90
C ASP A 142 -7.92 15.36 -9.26
N GLY A 143 -6.69 15.03 -9.64
CA GLY A 143 -5.67 16.03 -10.01
C GLY A 143 -5.19 16.90 -8.86
N LYS A 144 -5.63 16.64 -7.62
CA LYS A 144 -5.21 17.40 -6.44
C LYS A 144 -3.80 17.03 -6.00
N LYS A 145 -3.11 17.97 -5.38
CA LYS A 145 -1.79 17.73 -4.82
C LYS A 145 -1.83 16.64 -3.76
N MET A 146 -0.89 15.72 -3.83
CA MET A 146 -0.73 14.62 -2.91
C MET A 146 0.71 14.55 -2.43
N LEU A 147 0.88 14.39 -1.14
CA LEU A 147 2.15 14.07 -0.51
C LEU A 147 2.09 12.63 0.00
N GLU A 148 2.99 11.79 -0.47
CA GLU A 148 3.13 10.40 -0.03
C GLU A 148 4.40 10.27 0.80
N LEU A 149 4.24 9.75 2.00
CA LEU A 149 5.32 9.46 2.92
C LEU A 149 5.39 7.95 3.14
N GLU A 150 6.54 7.36 2.83
CA GLU A 150 6.77 5.94 2.98
C GLU A 150 7.73 5.67 4.13
N PHE A 151 7.33 4.74 4.99
CA PHE A 151 8.13 4.28 6.13
C PHE A 151 8.42 2.79 5.95
N ARG A 152 9.69 2.42 6.03
CA ARG A 152 10.16 1.06 5.84
C ARG A 152 10.67 0.49 7.14
N PHE A 153 10.21 -0.71 7.48
CA PHE A 153 10.58 -1.41 8.70
C PHE A 153 11.23 -2.74 8.34
N GLU A 154 12.50 -2.88 8.69
CA GLU A 154 13.23 -4.12 8.50
C GLU A 154 12.62 -5.24 9.36
N LEU A 155 12.51 -6.44 8.79
CA LEU A 155 11.98 -7.62 9.43
C LEU A 155 13.06 -8.66 9.62
N ALA A 156 13.06 -9.33 10.77
CA ALA A 156 13.89 -10.49 11.06
C ALA A 156 13.01 -11.70 11.36
N GLU A 157 13.49 -12.89 11.00
CA GLU A 157 12.81 -14.12 11.34
C GLU A 157 12.76 -14.30 12.86
N LYS A 158 11.60 -14.66 13.36
CA LYS A 158 11.47 -15.08 14.76
C LYS A 158 12.21 -16.39 14.96
N LEU A 159 12.97 -16.46 16.05
CA LEU A 159 13.61 -17.70 16.44
C LEU A 159 12.53 -18.76 16.67
N LYS A 160 12.62 -19.87 15.94
CA LYS A 160 11.77 -21.02 16.17
C LYS A 160 12.07 -21.54 17.56
N LYS A 161 11.06 -21.63 18.44
CA LYS A 161 11.19 -22.34 19.69
C LYS A 161 11.45 -23.80 19.34
N THR A 162 12.67 -24.27 19.51
CA THR A 162 12.96 -25.69 19.49
C THR A 162 12.27 -26.30 20.70
N ASN A 163 11.22 -27.08 20.45
CA ASN A 163 10.66 -27.95 21.48
C ASN A 163 11.64 -29.09 21.70
N ASP A 164 12.51 -28.91 22.66
CA ASP A 164 13.28 -30.03 23.20
C ASP A 164 12.42 -30.84 24.16
#